data_f61db766b915afc201687c5fe980051e
#
_entry.id   f61db766b915afc201687c5fe980051e
#
_cell.length_a   1.000
_cell.length_b   1.000
_cell.length_c   1.000
_cell.angle_alpha   90.00
_cell.angle_beta   90.00
_cell.angle_gamma   90.00
#
_symmetry.space_group_name_H-M   'P 1'
#
loop_
_entity.id
_entity.type
_entity.pdbx_description
1 polymer ?
#
loop_
_entity_poly.entity_id
_entity_poly.type
_entity_poly.pdbx_seq_one_letter_code
_entity_poly.pdbx_strand_id
1 'polypeptide(L)'
;VAVSVPYDLARASRHIGRGFGAVYERAFLKSLIPKAMAKVARHPELSPMARVRYARTLWEFDDLFTAPVHGFRDAADYYAKSSSLPRLRGVRRPLLLLNAVDDPFLPPAVLEEVRQVVSGNRAVEVEFPLRGGHVGFTAGRLPWRPFYYAEWRAIDFLGARLEDRLGAAMREPEPVHTPM
;
A
#
# COMPACT_ATOMS: atom_id res chain seq x y z
N VAL A 1 -8.69 -2.29 5.91
CA VAL A 1 -8.60 -2.65 4.50
C VAL A 1 -7.38 -1.97 3.90
N ALA A 2 -6.64 -2.68 3.07
CA ALA A 2 -5.49 -2.16 2.34
C ALA A 2 -5.67 -2.50 0.85
N VAL A 3 -5.71 -1.47 0.01
CA VAL A 3 -5.95 -1.59 -1.43
C VAL A 3 -4.67 -1.19 -2.17
N SER A 4 -4.23 -2.03 -3.12
CA SER A 4 -3.09 -1.78 -4.01
C SER A 4 -1.79 -1.45 -3.27
N VAL A 5 -1.49 -2.23 -2.24
CA VAL A 5 -0.30 -2.04 -1.41
C VAL A 5 0.96 -2.52 -2.14
N PRO A 6 2.03 -1.73 -2.20
CA PRO A 6 3.33 -2.19 -2.68
C PRO A 6 4.04 -2.97 -1.57
N TYR A 7 3.67 -4.23 -1.34
CA TYR A 7 4.17 -5.07 -0.26
C TYR A 7 5.69 -5.16 -0.18
N ASP A 8 6.36 -5.08 -1.33
CA ASP A 8 7.81 -5.01 -1.51
C ASP A 8 8.16 -3.78 -2.32
N LEU A 9 8.58 -2.72 -1.63
CA LEU A 9 8.89 -1.43 -2.24
C LEU A 9 10.05 -1.51 -3.24
N ALA A 10 11.06 -2.34 -2.97
CA ALA A 10 12.21 -2.50 -3.86
C ALA A 10 11.80 -3.14 -5.20
N ARG A 11 10.95 -4.17 -5.15
CA ARG A 11 10.43 -4.83 -6.37
C ARG A 11 9.44 -3.93 -7.09
N ALA A 12 8.56 -3.24 -6.38
CA ALA A 12 7.61 -2.29 -6.96
C ALA A 12 8.34 -1.14 -7.69
N SER A 13 9.32 -0.51 -7.04
CA SER A 13 10.11 0.58 -7.63
C SER A 13 10.85 0.15 -8.91
N ARG A 14 11.39 -1.07 -8.95
CA ARG A 14 12.03 -1.61 -10.17
C ARG A 14 11.03 -2.02 -11.25
N HIS A 15 9.84 -2.45 -10.84
CA HIS A 15 8.80 -2.90 -11.76
C HIS A 15 8.17 -1.73 -12.52
N ILE A 16 7.83 -0.66 -11.81
CA ILE A 16 7.23 0.54 -12.42
C ILE A 16 8.15 1.19 -13.46
N GLY A 17 9.48 1.07 -13.32
CA GLY A 17 10.44 1.57 -14.29
C GLY A 17 10.50 0.79 -15.61
N ARG A 18 9.66 -0.25 -15.80
CA ARG A 18 9.70 -1.14 -16.97
C ARG A 18 8.43 -1.04 -17.81
N GLY A 19 8.59 -1.24 -19.12
CA GLY A 19 7.47 -1.29 -20.05
C GLY A 19 6.58 -0.06 -19.95
N PHE A 20 5.26 -0.28 -19.91
CA PHE A 20 4.28 0.81 -19.80
C PHE A 20 4.35 1.53 -18.44
N GLY A 21 4.80 0.87 -17.39
CA GLY A 21 5.01 1.46 -16.08
C GLY A 21 5.98 2.65 -16.09
N ALA A 22 6.97 2.66 -16.99
CA ALA A 22 7.91 3.78 -17.13
C ALA A 22 7.25 5.12 -17.51
N VAL A 23 6.05 5.10 -18.09
CA VAL A 23 5.26 6.32 -18.35
C VAL A 23 4.77 6.92 -17.03
N TYR A 24 4.29 6.07 -16.13
CA TYR A 24 3.87 6.49 -14.79
C TYR A 24 5.06 6.97 -13.95
N GLU A 25 6.19 6.26 -13.99
CA GLU A 25 7.39 6.68 -13.27
C GLU A 25 7.83 8.09 -13.68
N ARG A 26 7.87 8.38 -15.01
CA ARG A 26 8.17 9.72 -15.50
C ARG A 26 7.16 10.76 -15.04
N ALA A 27 5.88 10.44 -15.05
CA ALA A 27 4.82 11.34 -14.59
C ALA A 27 4.96 11.64 -13.08
N PHE A 28 5.28 10.64 -12.26
CA PHE A 28 5.54 10.83 -10.84
C PHE A 28 6.76 11.71 -10.61
N LEU A 29 7.88 11.44 -11.25
CA LEU A 29 9.10 12.23 -11.10
C LEU A 29 8.91 13.68 -11.55
N LYS A 30 8.15 13.91 -12.64
CA LYS A 30 7.79 15.26 -13.09
C LYS A 30 7.04 16.06 -12.02
N SER A 31 6.27 15.38 -11.17
CA SER A 31 5.55 16.01 -10.05
C SER A 31 6.39 16.07 -8.76
N LEU A 32 7.13 15.00 -8.45
CA LEU A 32 7.85 14.87 -7.18
C LEU A 32 9.10 15.74 -7.11
N ILE A 33 9.90 15.80 -8.18
CA ILE A 33 11.16 16.54 -8.18
C ILE A 33 10.96 18.04 -7.90
N PRO A 34 10.02 18.76 -8.57
CA PRO A 34 9.78 20.16 -8.22
C PRO A 34 9.34 20.38 -6.77
N LYS A 35 8.52 19.47 -6.23
CA LYS A 35 8.08 19.56 -4.84
C LYS A 35 9.24 19.34 -3.86
N ALA A 36 10.11 18.38 -4.13
CA ALA A 36 11.32 18.13 -3.34
C ALA A 36 12.27 19.35 -3.40
N MET A 37 12.50 19.91 -4.59
CA MET A 37 13.32 21.10 -4.75
C MET A 37 12.76 22.33 -4.06
N ALA A 38 11.43 22.53 -4.08
CA ALA A 38 10.78 23.60 -3.34
C ALA A 38 10.93 23.42 -1.82
N LYS A 39 10.98 22.17 -1.33
CA LYS A 39 11.27 21.85 0.07
C LYS A 39 12.72 22.14 0.42
N VAL A 40 13.67 21.73 -0.41
CA VAL A 40 15.09 22.05 -0.25
C VAL A 40 15.33 23.55 -0.19
N ALA A 41 14.65 24.34 -1.02
CA ALA A 41 14.78 25.79 -1.03
C ALA A 41 14.28 26.47 0.26
N ARG A 42 13.31 25.87 0.95
CA ARG A 42 12.76 26.41 2.22
C ARG A 42 13.50 25.93 3.46
N HIS A 43 14.24 24.85 3.35
CA HIS A 43 14.89 24.15 4.43
C HIS A 43 16.39 23.98 4.14
N PRO A 44 17.25 24.92 4.56
CA PRO A 44 18.69 24.91 4.28
C PRO A 44 19.40 23.62 4.68
N GLU A 45 18.93 22.95 5.73
CA GLU A 45 19.41 21.65 6.20
C GLU A 45 19.25 20.53 5.17
N LEU A 46 18.33 20.68 4.20
CA LEU A 46 18.12 19.73 3.12
C LEU A 46 18.99 20.01 1.88
N SER A 47 19.84 21.03 1.91
CA SER A 47 20.69 21.39 0.76
C SER A 47 21.53 20.22 0.21
N PRO A 48 22.05 19.26 1.01
CA PRO A 48 22.74 18.08 0.49
C PRO A 48 21.88 17.22 -0.42
N MET A 49 20.53 17.23 -0.24
CA MET A 49 19.57 16.47 -1.04
C MET A 49 19.20 17.16 -2.37
N ALA A 50 19.75 18.34 -2.67
CA ALA A 50 19.47 19.07 -3.92
C ALA A 50 19.81 18.28 -5.21
N ARG A 51 20.62 17.21 -5.09
CA ARG A 51 20.92 16.29 -6.20
C ARG A 51 19.71 15.51 -6.69
N VAL A 52 18.60 15.48 -5.92
CA VAL A 52 17.31 14.87 -6.33
C VAL A 52 16.80 15.43 -7.66
N ARG A 53 17.18 16.66 -8.05
CA ARG A 53 16.87 17.24 -9.36
C ARG A 53 17.33 16.39 -10.55
N TYR A 54 18.31 15.52 -10.36
CA TYR A 54 18.87 14.66 -11.40
C TYR A 54 18.31 13.23 -11.38
N ALA A 55 17.40 12.91 -10.43
CA ALA A 55 16.78 11.60 -10.35
C ALA A 55 16.03 11.25 -11.64
N ARG A 56 16.26 10.07 -12.16
CA ARG A 56 15.64 9.53 -13.38
C ARG A 56 14.71 8.36 -13.12
N THR A 57 14.78 7.80 -11.92
CA THR A 57 13.96 6.68 -11.45
C THR A 57 13.41 6.99 -10.05
N LEU A 58 12.33 6.33 -9.65
CA LEU A 58 11.82 6.43 -8.27
C LEU A 58 12.85 5.92 -7.27
N TRP A 59 13.63 4.90 -7.64
CA TRP A 59 14.74 4.44 -6.80
C TRP A 59 15.75 5.55 -6.52
N GLU A 60 16.20 6.25 -7.56
CA GLU A 60 17.15 7.37 -7.40
C GLU A 60 16.53 8.53 -6.62
N PHE A 61 15.24 8.81 -6.83
CA PHE A 61 14.53 9.83 -6.06
C PHE A 61 14.52 9.48 -4.58
N ASP A 62 14.19 8.25 -4.24
CA ASP A 62 14.15 7.79 -2.86
C ASP A 62 15.55 7.73 -2.23
N ASP A 63 16.56 7.38 -3.01
CA ASP A 63 17.95 7.35 -2.55
C ASP A 63 18.51 8.75 -2.24
N LEU A 64 18.19 9.71 -3.12
CA LEU A 64 18.71 11.07 -3.01
C LEU A 64 17.89 11.99 -2.10
N PHE A 65 16.63 11.66 -1.83
CA PHE A 65 15.73 12.53 -1.08
C PHE A 65 14.95 11.81 0.01
N THR A 66 14.11 10.82 -0.32
CA THR A 66 13.22 10.21 0.67
C THR A 66 13.98 9.54 1.80
N ALA A 67 14.95 8.71 1.47
CA ALA A 67 15.73 7.97 2.47
C ALA A 67 16.49 8.92 3.42
N PRO A 68 17.33 9.85 2.95
CA PRO A 68 18.07 10.74 3.86
C PRO A 68 17.17 11.69 4.65
N VAL A 69 16.07 12.20 4.07
CA VAL A 69 15.11 13.06 4.80
C VAL A 69 14.46 12.34 5.98
N HIS A 70 14.26 11.02 5.86
CA HIS A 70 13.65 10.20 6.91
C HIS A 70 14.64 9.39 7.74
N GLY A 71 15.95 9.68 7.65
CA GLY A 71 16.98 9.06 8.46
C GLY A 71 17.35 7.63 8.08
N PHE A 72 17.02 7.21 6.86
CA PHE A 72 17.50 5.95 6.29
C PHE A 72 18.85 6.19 5.60
N ARG A 73 19.66 5.16 5.56
CA ARG A 73 21.00 5.20 4.97
C ARG A 73 20.94 5.45 3.44
N ASP A 74 20.04 4.75 2.75
CA ASP A 74 19.87 4.72 1.31
C ASP A 74 18.47 4.20 0.95
N ALA A 75 18.11 4.19 -0.33
CA ALA A 75 16.83 3.65 -0.80
C ALA A 75 16.65 2.17 -0.43
N ALA A 76 17.71 1.37 -0.47
CA ALA A 76 17.62 -0.06 -0.13
C ALA A 76 17.26 -0.26 1.35
N ASP A 77 17.87 0.49 2.25
CA ASP A 77 17.58 0.49 3.68
C ASP A 77 16.14 0.96 3.95
N TYR A 78 15.72 2.05 3.28
CA TYR A 78 14.34 2.54 3.34
C TYR A 78 13.34 1.45 2.92
N TYR A 79 13.53 0.83 1.77
CA TYR A 79 12.63 -0.19 1.26
C TYR A 79 12.61 -1.45 2.13
N ALA A 80 13.76 -1.92 2.58
CA ALA A 80 13.83 -3.09 3.45
C ALA A 80 13.09 -2.87 4.79
N LYS A 81 13.19 -1.68 5.37
CA LYS A 81 12.55 -1.35 6.64
C LYS A 81 11.08 -0.97 6.50
N SER A 82 10.66 -0.44 5.35
CA SER A 82 9.31 0.10 5.13
C SER A 82 8.37 -0.86 4.38
N SER A 83 8.87 -1.90 3.72
CA SER A 83 8.05 -2.93 3.09
C SER A 83 7.20 -3.68 4.11
N SER A 84 5.94 -3.96 3.73
CA SER A 84 4.99 -4.62 4.61
C SER A 84 5.04 -6.16 4.57
N LEU A 85 5.54 -6.74 3.48
CA LEU A 85 5.56 -8.19 3.26
C LEU A 85 6.12 -8.99 4.46
N PRO A 86 7.28 -8.64 5.06
CA PRO A 86 7.81 -9.39 6.20
C PRO A 86 6.95 -9.29 7.47
N ARG A 87 6.11 -8.26 7.55
CA ARG A 87 5.28 -7.96 8.74
C ARG A 87 3.91 -8.61 8.70
N LEU A 88 3.45 -9.09 7.55
CA LEU A 88 2.10 -9.63 7.36
C LEU A 88 1.80 -10.85 8.25
N ARG A 89 2.80 -11.68 8.56
CA ARG A 89 2.64 -12.80 9.50
C ARG A 89 2.21 -12.37 10.90
N GLY A 90 2.65 -11.20 11.33
CA GLY A 90 2.38 -10.65 12.66
C GLY A 90 1.05 -9.91 12.79
N VAL A 91 0.26 -9.82 11.73
CA VAL A 91 -1.04 -9.14 11.76
C VAL A 91 -2.01 -9.91 12.64
N ARG A 92 -2.58 -9.22 13.63
CA ARG A 92 -3.51 -9.80 14.62
C ARG A 92 -4.92 -9.20 14.54
N ARG A 93 -5.10 -8.13 13.79
CA ARG A 93 -6.41 -7.48 13.59
C ARG A 93 -6.97 -7.86 12.22
N PRO A 94 -8.28 -7.95 12.08
CA PRO A 94 -8.89 -8.23 10.79
C PRO A 94 -8.38 -7.27 9.72
N LEU A 95 -7.82 -7.82 8.64
CA LEU A 95 -7.23 -7.08 7.54
C LEU A 95 -7.64 -7.73 6.22
N LEU A 96 -8.26 -6.95 5.35
CA LEU A 96 -8.45 -7.30 3.94
C LEU A 96 -7.32 -6.69 3.11
N LEU A 97 -6.65 -7.52 2.32
CA LEU A 97 -5.66 -7.13 1.31
C LEU A 97 -6.29 -7.30 -0.07
N LEU A 98 -6.53 -6.20 -0.78
CA LEU A 98 -7.12 -6.17 -2.11
C LEU A 98 -6.12 -5.60 -3.11
N ASN A 99 -5.61 -6.43 -4.03
CA ASN A 99 -4.74 -6.02 -5.14
C ASN A 99 -5.14 -6.75 -6.42
N ALA A 100 -5.11 -6.05 -7.55
CA ALA A 100 -5.31 -6.72 -8.83
C ALA A 100 -4.00 -7.35 -9.34
N VAL A 101 -4.13 -8.49 -10.03
CA VAL A 101 -2.97 -9.18 -10.63
C VAL A 101 -2.38 -8.37 -11.80
N ASP A 102 -3.21 -7.58 -12.48
CA ASP A 102 -2.83 -6.70 -13.59
C ASP A 102 -2.40 -5.30 -13.13
N ASP A 103 -2.10 -5.11 -11.84
CA ASP A 103 -1.57 -3.84 -11.32
C ASP A 103 -0.20 -3.53 -11.96
N PRO A 104 -0.05 -2.41 -12.71
CA PRO A 104 1.19 -2.08 -13.39
C PRO A 104 2.33 -1.68 -12.44
N PHE A 105 2.05 -1.52 -11.14
CA PHE A 105 3.04 -1.03 -10.16
C PHE A 105 3.61 -2.15 -9.30
N LEU A 106 3.02 -3.35 -9.32
CA LEU A 106 3.47 -4.46 -8.50
C LEU A 106 3.67 -5.73 -9.34
N PRO A 107 4.84 -6.40 -9.26
CA PRO A 107 5.01 -7.69 -9.94
C PRO A 107 4.03 -8.72 -9.40
N PRO A 108 3.29 -9.47 -10.24
CA PRO A 108 2.35 -10.50 -9.79
C PRO A 108 2.95 -11.55 -8.85
N ALA A 109 4.24 -11.88 -9.01
CA ALA A 109 4.95 -12.80 -8.14
C ALA A 109 4.95 -12.37 -6.66
N VAL A 110 4.86 -11.06 -6.37
CA VAL A 110 4.76 -10.56 -4.98
C VAL A 110 3.43 -10.94 -4.35
N LEU A 111 2.34 -10.96 -5.13
CA LEU A 111 1.01 -11.35 -4.63
C LEU A 111 0.98 -12.83 -4.23
N GLU A 112 1.69 -13.67 -4.97
CA GLU A 112 1.80 -15.08 -4.63
C GLU A 112 2.58 -15.27 -3.32
N GLU A 113 3.68 -14.54 -3.13
CA GLU A 113 4.41 -14.55 -1.87
C GLU A 113 3.57 -14.02 -0.69
N VAL A 114 2.73 -13.00 -0.92
CA VAL A 114 1.78 -12.53 0.09
C VAL A 114 0.86 -13.66 0.52
N ARG A 115 0.27 -14.43 -0.43
CA ARG A 115 -0.58 -15.59 -0.12
C ARG A 115 0.15 -16.61 0.76
N GLN A 116 1.41 -16.91 0.41
CA GLN A 116 2.23 -17.85 1.18
C GLN A 116 2.55 -17.31 2.58
N VAL A 117 2.94 -16.03 2.69
CA VAL A 117 3.29 -15.40 3.97
C VAL A 117 2.12 -15.36 4.94
N VAL A 118 0.89 -15.11 4.44
CA VAL A 118 -0.30 -15.04 5.29
C VAL A 118 -1.05 -16.37 5.39
N SER A 119 -0.56 -17.42 4.77
CA SER A 119 -1.16 -18.77 4.86
C SER A 119 -1.33 -19.18 6.32
N GLY A 120 -2.55 -19.54 6.70
CA GLY A 120 -2.90 -19.89 8.09
C GLY A 120 -3.13 -18.69 9.02
N ASN A 121 -2.90 -17.46 8.62
CA ASN A 121 -3.25 -16.29 9.42
C ASN A 121 -4.73 -15.91 9.22
N ARG A 122 -5.60 -16.36 10.14
CA ARG A 122 -7.05 -16.11 10.10
C ARG A 122 -7.45 -14.63 10.22
N ALA A 123 -6.53 -13.75 10.62
CA ALA A 123 -6.80 -12.32 10.69
C ALA A 123 -6.66 -11.63 9.32
N VAL A 124 -6.01 -12.27 8.34
CA VAL A 124 -5.74 -11.67 7.02
C VAL A 124 -6.54 -12.38 5.95
N GLU A 125 -7.40 -11.63 5.28
CA GLU A 125 -8.13 -12.04 4.08
C GLU A 125 -7.41 -11.45 2.86
N VAL A 126 -7.15 -12.27 1.84
CA VAL A 126 -6.52 -11.83 0.60
C VAL A 126 -7.46 -12.00 -0.57
N GLU A 127 -7.57 -10.95 -1.38
CA GLU A 127 -8.40 -10.93 -2.57
C GLU A 127 -7.62 -10.30 -3.71
N PHE A 128 -7.24 -11.13 -4.69
CA PHE A 128 -6.40 -10.72 -5.81
C PHE A 128 -7.11 -11.06 -7.13
N PRO A 129 -8.07 -10.22 -7.56
CA PRO A 129 -8.73 -10.40 -8.84
C PRO A 129 -7.74 -10.26 -10.00
N LEU A 130 -8.01 -10.96 -11.11
CA LEU A 130 -7.15 -10.94 -12.29
C LEU A 130 -7.07 -9.56 -12.94
N ARG A 131 -8.12 -8.75 -12.80
CA ARG A 131 -8.26 -7.42 -13.40
C ARG A 131 -8.74 -6.43 -12.36
N GLY A 132 -8.24 -5.20 -12.43
CA GLY A 132 -8.60 -4.11 -11.53
C GLY A 132 -7.69 -2.90 -11.69
N GLY A 133 -6.53 -3.08 -12.29
CA GLY A 133 -5.48 -2.07 -12.34
C GLY A 133 -4.96 -1.69 -10.95
N HIS A 134 -4.44 -0.48 -10.79
CA HIS A 134 -3.87 -0.06 -9.52
C HIS A 134 -4.94 0.36 -8.49
N VAL A 135 -5.84 1.27 -8.84
CA VAL A 135 -6.88 1.80 -7.91
C VAL A 135 -8.27 1.88 -8.53
N GLY A 136 -8.41 1.51 -9.79
CA GLY A 136 -9.67 1.63 -10.49
C GLY A 136 -10.71 0.64 -9.99
N PHE A 137 -10.38 -0.64 -10.00
CA PHE A 137 -11.29 -1.75 -9.67
C PHE A 137 -12.70 -1.55 -10.23
N THR A 138 -12.74 -0.92 -11.41
CA THR A 138 -14.00 -0.57 -12.07
C THR A 138 -14.60 -1.81 -12.69
N ALA A 139 -15.80 -2.14 -12.27
CA ALA A 139 -16.61 -3.23 -12.82
C ALA A 139 -17.94 -2.68 -13.33
N GLY A 140 -18.76 -3.55 -13.89
CA GLY A 140 -20.07 -3.21 -14.43
C GLY A 140 -20.16 -3.49 -15.93
N ARG A 141 -21.40 -3.64 -16.41
CA ARG A 141 -21.68 -3.99 -17.80
C ARG A 141 -21.75 -2.76 -18.73
N LEU A 142 -21.91 -1.56 -18.15
CA LEU A 142 -22.17 -0.33 -18.89
C LEU A 142 -21.15 0.74 -18.48
N PRO A 143 -20.42 1.37 -19.43
CA PRO A 143 -19.38 2.34 -19.11
C PRO A 143 -19.89 3.59 -18.37
N TRP A 144 -21.15 3.95 -18.54
CA TRP A 144 -21.80 5.09 -17.84
C TRP A 144 -22.47 4.71 -16.51
N ARG A 145 -22.35 3.43 -16.07
CA ARG A 145 -22.74 2.95 -14.74
C ARG A 145 -21.63 2.07 -14.17
N PRO A 146 -20.48 2.66 -13.84
CA PRO A 146 -19.40 1.92 -13.25
C PRO A 146 -19.80 1.43 -11.85
N PHE A 147 -19.40 0.22 -11.51
CA PHE A 147 -19.42 -0.30 -10.15
C PHE A 147 -18.01 -0.24 -9.61
N TYR A 148 -17.81 0.45 -8.50
CA TYR A 148 -16.52 0.61 -7.84
C TYR A 148 -16.34 -0.52 -6.84
N TYR A 149 -15.71 -1.59 -7.32
CA TYR A 149 -15.60 -2.83 -6.55
C TYR A 149 -14.81 -2.67 -5.25
N ALA A 150 -13.70 -1.95 -5.27
CA ALA A 150 -12.84 -1.79 -4.10
C ALA A 150 -13.55 -1.07 -2.95
N GLU A 151 -14.30 -0.02 -3.25
CA GLU A 151 -15.08 0.73 -2.26
C GLU A 151 -16.20 -0.13 -1.67
N TRP A 152 -16.95 -0.80 -2.53
CA TRP A 152 -18.01 -1.71 -2.08
C TRP A 152 -17.44 -2.83 -1.20
N ARG A 153 -16.35 -3.46 -1.62
CA ARG A 153 -15.74 -4.57 -0.88
C ARG A 153 -15.13 -4.13 0.45
N ALA A 154 -14.59 -2.90 0.49
CA ALA A 154 -14.10 -2.33 1.73
C ALA A 154 -15.23 -2.09 2.75
N ILE A 155 -16.36 -1.53 2.28
CA ILE A 155 -17.54 -1.29 3.13
C ILE A 155 -18.14 -2.61 3.62
N ASP A 156 -18.29 -3.60 2.75
CA ASP A 156 -18.77 -4.94 3.08
C ASP A 156 -17.90 -5.59 4.17
N PHE A 157 -16.57 -5.59 3.98
CA PHE A 157 -15.64 -6.15 4.96
C PHE A 157 -15.72 -5.47 6.32
N LEU A 158 -15.79 -4.13 6.34
CA LEU A 158 -15.85 -3.35 7.58
C LEU A 158 -17.21 -3.50 8.27
N GLY A 159 -18.30 -3.54 7.52
CA GLY A 159 -19.68 -3.75 8.03
C GLY A 159 -19.80 -5.08 8.74
N ALA A 160 -19.38 -6.17 8.10
CA ALA A 160 -19.40 -7.50 8.70
C ALA A 160 -18.62 -7.56 10.03
N ARG A 161 -17.43 -6.91 10.09
CA ARG A 161 -16.62 -6.88 11.32
C ARG A 161 -17.24 -6.02 12.43
N LEU A 162 -17.97 -4.98 12.07
CA LEU A 162 -18.70 -4.14 13.04
C LEU A 162 -19.87 -4.91 13.64
N GLU A 163 -20.64 -5.63 12.82
CA GLU A 163 -21.76 -6.47 13.26
C GLU A 163 -21.30 -7.58 14.20
N ASP A 164 -20.20 -8.28 13.87
CA ASP A 164 -19.58 -9.29 14.73
C ASP A 164 -19.22 -8.70 16.11
N ARG A 165 -18.67 -7.51 16.16
CA ARG A 165 -18.30 -6.84 17.42
C ARG A 165 -19.51 -6.41 18.23
N LEU A 166 -20.51 -5.83 17.59
CA LEU A 166 -21.76 -5.42 18.25
C LEU A 166 -22.50 -6.65 18.81
N GLY A 167 -22.61 -7.73 18.02
CA GLY A 167 -23.21 -8.96 18.47
C GLY A 167 -22.44 -9.67 19.60
N ALA A 168 -21.12 -9.52 19.68
CA ALA A 168 -20.30 -10.01 20.79
C ALA A 168 -20.52 -9.15 22.05
N ALA A 169 -20.52 -7.82 21.92
CA ALA A 169 -20.76 -6.91 23.05
C ALA A 169 -22.14 -7.07 23.68
N MET A 170 -23.15 -7.37 22.86
CA MET A 170 -24.51 -7.64 23.36
C MET A 170 -24.65 -9.00 24.06
N ARG A 171 -23.68 -9.89 23.91
CA ARG A 171 -23.67 -11.23 24.55
C ARG A 171 -22.79 -11.32 25.80
N GLU A 172 -22.00 -10.29 26.11
CA GLU A 172 -21.30 -10.21 27.39
C GLU A 172 -22.33 -9.93 28.49
N PRO A 173 -22.48 -10.81 29.51
CA PRO A 173 -23.41 -10.56 30.61
C PRO A 173 -22.96 -9.33 31.39
N GLU A 174 -23.92 -8.48 31.77
CA GLU A 174 -23.65 -7.39 32.71
C GLU A 174 -22.94 -7.94 33.95
N PRO A 175 -21.92 -7.24 34.47
CA PRO A 175 -21.26 -7.69 35.70
C PRO A 175 -22.31 -7.72 36.81
N VAL A 176 -22.54 -8.88 37.37
CA VAL A 176 -23.43 -9.09 38.53
C VAL A 176 -22.86 -8.25 39.68
N HIS A 177 -23.50 -7.11 39.95
CA HIS A 177 -23.26 -6.38 41.18
C HIS A 177 -23.71 -7.24 42.32
N THR A 178 -22.79 -7.91 43.01
CA THR A 178 -23.04 -8.53 44.29
C THR A 178 -23.20 -7.42 45.32
N PRO A 179 -24.37 -7.22 45.94
CA PRO A 179 -24.51 -6.25 47.02
C PRO A 179 -23.72 -6.77 48.25
N MET A 180 -22.95 -5.84 48.87
CA MET A 180 -22.34 -6.08 50.17
C MET A 180 -23.39 -6.16 51.28
#